data_4a89a9c115ec9f6b5a2a56e5fe8b2c2d
#
_entry.id   4a89a9c115ec9f6b5a2a56e5fe8b2c2d
#
_cell.length_a   1.000
_cell.length_b   1.000
_cell.length_c   1.000
_cell.angle_alpha   90.00
_cell.angle_beta   90.00
_cell.angle_gamma   90.00
#
_symmetry.space_group_name_H-M   'P 1'
#
loop_
_entity.id
_entity.type
_entity.pdbx_description
1 polymer ?
#
loop_
_entity_poly.entity_id
_entity_poly.type
_entity_poly.pdbx_seq_one_letter_code
_entity_poly.pdbx_strand_id
1 'polypeptide(L)'
;MSVSENIPTLLENLPTGKQHVSFSELRDWQECSFRHKLKYVDKIDKFEPSPILDFGTAVHASCENYLKTKVLDHNIALEMLEKSFESNKDLPVYTSQLLVTYKKEATSILNDVPNFLNENFPEWEFIDAEHYLYERLEKYPHAFKGFIDGIIKTKGKRDEDIYWIIDWKTTAWGWSADKKSDSNIQRQLVFYKNFWSNKNNINPKNVRCGFVLLKRTAKPGSHCELIKVSVGDVTTERSIKLLHNMLGSIRKNIVIKNKESCKYCPYKDTEHCT
;
A
#
# COMPACT_ATOMS: atom_id res chain seq x y z
N MET A 1 38.79 5.68 -12.58
CA MET A 1 38.69 4.22 -12.50
C MET A 1 37.25 3.92 -12.16
N SER A 2 36.42 3.54 -13.14
CA SER A 2 35.02 3.17 -12.95
C SER A 2 34.98 1.77 -12.31
N VAL A 3 34.61 1.69 -11.05
CA VAL A 3 34.27 0.42 -10.44
C VAL A 3 32.91 0.02 -11.08
N SER A 4 32.98 -0.89 -12.06
CA SER A 4 31.79 -1.61 -12.50
C SER A 4 31.33 -2.45 -11.32
N GLU A 5 30.39 -1.93 -10.54
CA GLU A 5 29.68 -2.74 -9.54
C GLU A 5 29.00 -3.89 -10.29
N ASN A 6 29.52 -5.11 -10.09
CA ASN A 6 28.90 -6.33 -10.59
C ASN A 6 27.48 -6.43 -9.98
N ILE A 7 26.47 -6.05 -10.76
CA ILE A 7 25.07 -6.29 -10.40
C ILE A 7 24.92 -7.81 -10.35
N PRO A 8 24.57 -8.39 -9.20
CA PRO A 8 24.42 -9.84 -9.08
C PRO A 8 23.40 -10.35 -10.11
N THR A 9 23.80 -11.29 -10.95
CA THR A 9 22.95 -11.83 -12.03
C THR A 9 21.76 -12.64 -11.50
N LEU A 10 21.86 -13.19 -10.30
CA LEU A 10 20.83 -14.02 -9.67
C LEU A 10 20.34 -13.35 -8.38
N LEU A 11 19.03 -13.52 -8.11
CA LEU A 11 18.45 -13.11 -6.82
C LEU A 11 18.80 -14.14 -5.74
N GLU A 12 19.13 -13.66 -4.55
CA GLU A 12 19.44 -14.47 -3.37
C GLU A 12 18.26 -14.49 -2.39
N ASN A 13 18.16 -15.57 -1.62
CA ASN A 13 17.20 -15.64 -0.53
C ASN A 13 17.68 -14.85 0.70
N LEU A 14 16.80 -14.06 1.26
CA LEU A 14 16.96 -13.45 2.58
C LEU A 14 16.73 -14.50 3.68
N PRO A 15 17.13 -14.23 4.94
CA PRO A 15 16.74 -15.06 6.10
C PRO A 15 15.23 -15.28 6.22
N THR A 16 14.42 -14.42 5.63
CA THR A 16 12.95 -14.58 5.52
C THR A 16 12.51 -15.69 4.56
N GLY A 17 13.43 -16.30 3.82
CA GLY A 17 13.18 -17.27 2.74
C GLY A 17 12.68 -16.66 1.45
N LYS A 18 12.63 -15.33 1.33
CA LYS A 18 12.15 -14.60 0.14
C LYS A 18 13.32 -13.96 -0.60
N GLN A 19 13.18 -13.75 -1.90
CA GLN A 19 14.14 -13.00 -2.73
C GLN A 19 13.79 -11.51 -2.84
N HIS A 20 12.79 -11.07 -2.10
CA HIS A 20 12.29 -9.70 -2.16
C HIS A 20 11.88 -9.19 -0.78
N VAL A 21 11.77 -7.88 -0.70
CA VAL A 21 11.14 -7.14 0.41
C VAL A 21 10.01 -6.28 -0.10
N SER A 22 9.06 -5.95 0.78
CA SER A 22 7.93 -5.08 0.46
C SER A 22 7.94 -3.83 1.35
N PHE A 23 7.11 -2.85 0.99
CA PHE A 23 6.89 -1.68 1.85
C PHE A 23 6.35 -2.07 3.23
N SER A 24 5.40 -3.00 3.30
CA SER A 24 4.84 -3.46 4.58
C SER A 24 5.90 -4.10 5.48
N GLU A 25 6.79 -4.90 4.87
CA GLU A 25 7.92 -5.52 5.58
C GLU A 25 8.91 -4.47 6.08
N LEU A 26 9.26 -3.46 5.27
CA LEU A 26 10.12 -2.34 5.68
C LEU A 26 9.50 -1.56 6.85
N ARG A 27 8.21 -1.29 6.79
CA ARG A 27 7.50 -0.60 7.87
C ARG A 27 7.56 -1.38 9.18
N ASP A 28 7.28 -2.68 9.15
CA ASP A 28 7.36 -3.53 10.34
C ASP A 28 8.80 -3.56 10.91
N TRP A 29 9.83 -3.62 10.03
CA TRP A 29 11.23 -3.57 10.45
C TRP A 29 11.59 -2.21 11.07
N GLN A 30 11.15 -1.12 10.50
CA GLN A 30 11.43 0.24 10.96
C GLN A 30 10.76 0.51 12.31
N GLU A 31 9.53 0.03 12.52
CA GLU A 31 8.84 0.15 13.80
C GLU A 31 9.54 -0.69 14.90
N CYS A 32 9.93 -1.93 14.59
CA CYS A 32 10.67 -2.79 15.50
C CYS A 32 11.31 -3.95 14.73
N SER A 33 12.65 -3.97 14.57
CA SER A 33 13.31 -5.04 13.84
C SER A 33 13.17 -6.40 14.53
N PHE A 34 12.93 -6.45 15.85
CA PHE A 34 12.58 -7.68 16.54
C PHE A 34 11.19 -8.20 16.15
N ARG A 35 10.17 -7.33 16.04
CA ARG A 35 8.86 -7.70 15.50
C ARG A 35 8.97 -8.24 14.08
N HIS A 36 9.78 -7.57 13.23
CA HIS A 36 10.07 -8.06 11.89
C HIS A 36 10.66 -9.47 11.92
N LYS A 37 11.65 -9.73 12.79
CA LYS A 37 12.25 -11.06 12.93
C LYS A 37 11.17 -12.10 13.29
N LEU A 38 10.39 -11.87 14.32
CA LEU A 38 9.33 -12.81 14.74
C LEU A 38 8.37 -13.11 13.59
N LYS A 39 7.91 -12.09 12.86
CA LYS A 39 6.90 -12.24 11.82
C LYS A 39 7.45 -12.85 10.53
N TYR A 40 8.61 -12.39 10.05
CA TYR A 40 9.09 -12.72 8.70
C TYR A 40 10.19 -13.78 8.68
N VAL A 41 11.02 -13.86 9.71
CA VAL A 41 12.14 -14.82 9.81
C VAL A 41 11.69 -16.07 10.58
N ASP A 42 11.20 -15.88 11.81
CA ASP A 42 10.75 -16.98 12.67
C ASP A 42 9.35 -17.48 12.28
N LYS A 43 8.64 -16.73 11.42
CA LYS A 43 7.29 -17.06 10.89
C LYS A 43 6.26 -17.35 11.98
N ILE A 44 6.38 -16.66 13.11
CA ILE A 44 5.39 -16.66 14.17
C ILE A 44 4.25 -15.79 13.68
N ASP A 45 3.40 -16.37 12.84
CA ASP A 45 2.26 -15.65 12.28
C ASP A 45 1.12 -15.61 13.29
N LYS A 46 0.65 -14.40 13.54
CA LYS A 46 -0.56 -14.13 14.30
C LYS A 46 -1.57 -13.41 13.41
N PHE A 47 -1.71 -13.90 12.15
CA PHE A 47 -2.75 -13.39 11.28
C PHE A 47 -4.11 -13.80 11.84
N GLU A 48 -4.90 -12.80 12.19
CA GLU A 48 -6.29 -12.97 12.54
C GLU A 48 -7.15 -12.34 11.44
N PRO A 49 -8.19 -13.04 10.94
CA PRO A 49 -9.14 -12.46 10.02
C PRO A 49 -9.73 -11.17 10.61
N SER A 50 -9.86 -10.16 9.78
CA SER A 50 -10.30 -8.83 10.23
C SER A 50 -11.36 -8.26 9.29
N PRO A 51 -12.59 -8.04 9.76
CA PRO A 51 -13.67 -7.49 8.93
C PRO A 51 -13.30 -6.15 8.26
N ILE A 52 -12.45 -5.34 8.93
CA ILE A 52 -12.03 -4.05 8.37
C ILE A 52 -11.03 -4.21 7.20
N LEU A 53 -10.19 -5.24 7.23
CA LEU A 53 -9.29 -5.56 6.12
C LEU A 53 -10.09 -6.12 4.94
N ASP A 54 -11.06 -6.99 5.21
CA ASP A 54 -11.95 -7.54 4.17
C ASP A 54 -12.78 -6.45 3.52
N PHE A 55 -13.28 -5.50 4.31
CA PHE A 55 -13.95 -4.31 3.80
C PHE A 55 -13.05 -3.51 2.85
N GLY A 56 -11.81 -3.27 3.25
CA GLY A 56 -10.83 -2.57 2.42
C GLY A 56 -10.63 -3.28 1.08
N THR A 57 -10.33 -4.58 1.13
CA THR A 57 -10.11 -5.41 -0.07
C THR A 57 -11.32 -5.40 -1.01
N ALA A 58 -12.52 -5.53 -0.47
CA ALA A 58 -13.76 -5.55 -1.27
C ALA A 58 -14.01 -4.21 -1.99
N VAL A 59 -13.85 -3.10 -1.28
CA VAL A 59 -14.06 -1.76 -1.88
C VAL A 59 -12.97 -1.45 -2.91
N HIS A 60 -11.70 -1.81 -2.65
CA HIS A 60 -10.61 -1.64 -3.60
C HIS A 60 -10.89 -2.39 -4.91
N ALA A 61 -11.35 -3.65 -4.84
CA ALA A 61 -11.67 -4.44 -6.02
C ALA A 61 -12.72 -3.77 -6.92
N SER A 62 -13.75 -3.14 -6.35
CA SER A 62 -14.73 -2.37 -7.12
C SER A 62 -14.15 -1.08 -7.71
N CYS A 63 -13.26 -0.38 -6.96
CA CYS A 63 -12.57 0.80 -7.47
C CYS A 63 -11.66 0.45 -8.66
N GLU A 64 -10.92 -0.65 -8.57
CA GLU A 64 -10.07 -1.15 -9.64
C GLU A 64 -10.88 -1.54 -10.87
N ASN A 65 -12.01 -2.25 -10.69
CA ASN A 65 -12.91 -2.55 -11.79
C ASN A 65 -13.41 -1.28 -12.46
N TYR A 66 -13.79 -0.26 -11.68
CA TYR A 66 -14.23 1.03 -12.21
C TYR A 66 -13.12 1.73 -13.02
N LEU A 67 -11.87 1.71 -12.54
CA LEU A 67 -10.75 2.26 -13.32
C LEU A 67 -10.60 1.57 -14.68
N LYS A 68 -10.74 0.24 -14.73
CA LYS A 68 -10.59 -0.57 -15.95
C LYS A 68 -11.73 -0.38 -16.94
N THR A 69 -12.95 -0.33 -16.45
CA THR A 69 -14.17 -0.44 -17.29
C THR A 69 -14.97 0.85 -17.42
N LYS A 70 -14.74 1.81 -16.54
CA LYS A 70 -15.58 3.00 -16.30
C LYS A 70 -17.05 2.65 -15.95
N VAL A 71 -17.32 1.40 -15.62
CA VAL A 71 -18.63 0.92 -15.17
C VAL A 71 -18.56 0.61 -13.68
N LEU A 72 -19.38 1.31 -12.90
CA LEU A 72 -19.47 1.09 -11.46
C LEU A 72 -20.27 -0.19 -11.20
N ASP A 73 -19.64 -1.18 -10.63
CA ASP A 73 -20.28 -2.44 -10.18
C ASP A 73 -20.12 -2.61 -8.67
N HIS A 74 -21.20 -2.38 -7.95
CA HIS A 74 -21.24 -2.56 -6.49
C HIS A 74 -21.20 -4.03 -6.10
N ASN A 75 -21.69 -4.94 -6.96
CA ASN A 75 -21.80 -6.34 -6.62
C ASN A 75 -20.45 -6.97 -6.30
N ILE A 76 -19.39 -6.52 -6.95
CA ILE A 76 -18.03 -6.98 -6.67
C ILE A 76 -17.72 -6.84 -5.17
N ALA A 77 -17.91 -5.66 -4.59
CA ALA A 77 -17.66 -5.45 -3.17
C ALA A 77 -18.66 -6.19 -2.28
N LEU A 78 -19.93 -6.19 -2.66
CA LEU A 78 -20.99 -6.80 -1.85
C LEU A 78 -20.84 -8.31 -1.76
N GLU A 79 -20.55 -8.99 -2.86
CA GLU A 79 -20.32 -10.44 -2.91
C GLU A 79 -19.02 -10.84 -2.17
N MET A 80 -17.97 -10.05 -2.30
CA MET A 80 -16.71 -10.28 -1.56
C MET A 80 -16.93 -10.18 -0.05
N LEU A 81 -17.71 -9.19 0.42
CA LEU A 81 -18.06 -9.04 1.82
C LEU A 81 -18.90 -10.22 2.31
N GLU A 82 -19.93 -10.61 1.56
CA GLU A 82 -20.75 -11.78 1.91
C GLU A 82 -19.91 -13.04 2.06
N LYS A 83 -19.07 -13.32 1.08
CA LYS A 83 -18.19 -14.49 1.09
C LYS A 83 -17.22 -14.48 2.27
N SER A 84 -16.60 -13.33 2.57
CA SER A 84 -15.69 -13.20 3.70
C SER A 84 -16.41 -13.43 5.04
N PHE A 85 -17.59 -12.81 5.22
CA PHE A 85 -18.37 -12.95 6.45
C PHE A 85 -18.89 -14.38 6.63
N GLU A 86 -19.33 -15.03 5.56
CA GLU A 86 -19.73 -16.45 5.64
C GLU A 86 -18.55 -17.37 5.97
N SER A 87 -17.37 -17.11 5.38
CA SER A 87 -16.16 -17.91 5.64
C SER A 87 -15.64 -17.77 7.07
N ASN A 88 -15.94 -16.66 7.74
CA ASN A 88 -15.46 -16.33 9.08
C ASN A 88 -16.60 -16.21 10.13
N LYS A 89 -17.79 -16.74 9.83
CA LYS A 89 -18.99 -16.59 10.65
C LYS A 89 -18.87 -17.08 12.10
N ASP A 90 -17.94 -18.01 12.35
CA ASP A 90 -17.67 -18.55 13.69
C ASP A 90 -16.83 -17.60 14.56
N LEU A 91 -16.27 -16.55 13.98
CA LEU A 91 -15.51 -15.54 14.70
C LEU A 91 -16.45 -14.43 15.24
N PRO A 92 -16.37 -14.09 16.54
CA PRO A 92 -17.31 -13.13 17.17
C PRO A 92 -17.38 -11.76 16.52
N VAL A 93 -16.33 -11.35 15.80
CA VAL A 93 -16.24 -10.05 15.13
C VAL A 93 -16.99 -10.00 13.79
N TYR A 94 -17.36 -11.15 13.21
CA TYR A 94 -18.09 -11.25 11.93
C TYR A 94 -19.60 -11.39 12.13
N THR A 95 -20.24 -10.31 12.57
CA THR A 95 -21.69 -10.31 12.84
C THR A 95 -22.50 -9.94 11.60
N SER A 96 -23.73 -10.47 11.50
CA SER A 96 -24.66 -10.09 10.42
C SER A 96 -24.99 -8.58 10.42
N GLN A 97 -25.07 -7.96 11.60
CA GLN A 97 -25.29 -6.51 11.72
C GLN A 97 -24.13 -5.71 11.14
N LEU A 98 -22.88 -6.15 11.36
CA LEU A 98 -21.70 -5.50 10.80
C LEU A 98 -21.66 -5.66 9.28
N LEU A 99 -22.04 -6.83 8.76
CA LEU A 99 -22.13 -7.06 7.31
C LEU A 99 -23.13 -6.08 6.66
N VAL A 100 -24.32 -5.92 7.23
CA VAL A 100 -25.32 -4.94 6.74
C VAL A 100 -24.74 -3.53 6.73
N THR A 101 -24.05 -3.14 7.80
CA THR A 101 -23.39 -1.84 7.91
C THR A 101 -22.33 -1.65 6.83
N TYR A 102 -21.47 -2.64 6.64
CA TYR A 102 -20.38 -2.58 5.66
C TYR A 102 -20.91 -2.54 4.22
N LYS A 103 -21.94 -3.30 3.89
CA LYS A 103 -22.57 -3.21 2.56
C LYS A 103 -23.10 -1.80 2.28
N LYS A 104 -23.76 -1.17 3.24
CA LYS A 104 -24.24 0.21 3.12
C LYS A 104 -23.10 1.21 2.95
N GLU A 105 -22.05 1.10 3.78
CA GLU A 105 -20.87 1.97 3.71
C GLU A 105 -20.12 1.80 2.39
N ALA A 106 -19.92 0.57 1.92
CA ALA A 106 -19.28 0.27 0.64
C ALA A 106 -20.06 0.90 -0.53
N THR A 107 -21.40 0.70 -0.57
CA THR A 107 -22.24 1.31 -1.59
C THR A 107 -22.14 2.84 -1.58
N SER A 108 -22.15 3.46 -0.40
CA SER A 108 -22.04 4.92 -0.27
C SER A 108 -20.71 5.45 -0.78
N ILE A 109 -19.60 4.79 -0.45
CA ILE A 109 -18.26 5.15 -0.94
C ILE A 109 -18.20 5.02 -2.46
N LEU A 110 -18.63 3.87 -2.99
CA LEU A 110 -18.53 3.56 -4.42
C LEU A 110 -19.35 4.53 -5.28
N ASN A 111 -20.50 4.98 -4.80
CA ASN A 111 -21.30 6.00 -5.48
C ASN A 111 -20.54 7.32 -5.70
N ASP A 112 -19.63 7.68 -4.81
CA ASP A 112 -18.86 8.93 -4.89
C ASP A 112 -17.62 8.80 -5.81
N VAL A 113 -17.10 7.58 -6.04
CA VAL A 113 -15.85 7.34 -6.78
C VAL A 113 -15.86 7.92 -8.20
N PRO A 114 -16.92 7.73 -9.04
CA PRO A 114 -16.92 8.25 -10.40
C PRO A 114 -16.79 9.78 -10.45
N ASN A 115 -17.60 10.49 -9.68
CA ASN A 115 -17.58 11.96 -9.64
C ASN A 115 -16.24 12.46 -9.09
N PHE A 116 -15.76 11.87 -8.02
CA PHE A 116 -14.46 12.21 -7.43
C PHE A 116 -13.30 12.07 -8.44
N LEU A 117 -13.26 10.99 -9.22
CA LEU A 117 -12.22 10.78 -10.22
C LEU A 117 -12.31 11.83 -11.34
N ASN A 118 -13.49 12.11 -11.86
CA ASN A 118 -13.68 13.09 -12.92
C ASN A 118 -13.34 14.52 -12.46
N GLU A 119 -13.65 14.89 -11.22
CA GLU A 119 -13.34 16.21 -10.66
C GLU A 119 -11.83 16.41 -10.39
N ASN A 120 -11.14 15.38 -9.88
CA ASN A 120 -9.74 15.47 -9.49
C ASN A 120 -8.76 15.13 -10.61
N PHE A 121 -9.22 14.39 -11.61
CA PHE A 121 -8.43 13.92 -12.76
C PHE A 121 -9.23 14.09 -14.04
N PRO A 122 -9.45 15.34 -14.52
CA PRO A 122 -10.19 15.57 -15.75
C PRO A 122 -9.63 14.77 -16.93
N GLU A 123 -10.50 14.20 -17.72
CA GLU A 123 -10.16 13.43 -18.93
C GLU A 123 -9.15 12.30 -18.69
N TRP A 124 -9.20 11.67 -17.52
CA TRP A 124 -8.27 10.60 -17.17
C TRP A 124 -8.43 9.37 -18.09
N GLU A 125 -7.28 8.81 -18.43
CA GLU A 125 -7.16 7.54 -19.14
C GLU A 125 -6.65 6.45 -18.19
N PHE A 126 -7.20 5.26 -18.31
CA PHE A 126 -6.72 4.08 -17.59
C PHE A 126 -5.37 3.62 -18.12
N ILE A 127 -4.43 3.34 -17.26
CA ILE A 127 -3.13 2.73 -17.60
C ILE A 127 -3.03 1.33 -17.03
N ASP A 128 -3.21 1.16 -15.69
CA ASP A 128 -3.16 -0.15 -15.04
C ASP A 128 -3.84 -0.11 -13.66
N ALA A 129 -4.18 -1.28 -13.12
CA ALA A 129 -4.66 -1.43 -11.76
C ALA A 129 -4.20 -2.79 -11.19
N GLU A 130 -3.96 -2.86 -9.87
CA GLU A 130 -3.27 -3.96 -9.22
C GLU A 130 -1.93 -4.27 -9.89
N HIS A 131 -1.23 -3.20 -10.29
CA HIS A 131 0.03 -3.33 -11.02
C HIS A 131 1.09 -4.00 -10.16
N TYR A 132 1.52 -5.17 -10.59
CA TYR A 132 2.57 -5.93 -9.91
C TYR A 132 3.95 -5.35 -10.17
N LEU A 133 4.56 -4.80 -9.12
CA LEU A 133 5.96 -4.39 -9.11
C LEU A 133 6.84 -5.51 -8.54
N TYR A 134 7.87 -5.89 -9.30
CA TYR A 134 8.92 -6.78 -8.85
C TYR A 134 10.24 -6.33 -9.49
N GLU A 135 10.89 -5.37 -8.83
CA GLU A 135 12.02 -4.65 -9.42
C GLU A 135 13.31 -4.93 -8.66
N ARG A 136 14.36 -5.25 -9.39
CA ARG A 136 15.67 -5.53 -8.80
C ARG A 136 16.26 -4.30 -8.14
N LEU A 137 16.96 -4.52 -7.02
CA LEU A 137 17.68 -3.48 -6.31
C LEU A 137 19.11 -3.44 -6.82
N GLU A 138 19.63 -2.24 -7.09
CA GLU A 138 20.97 -2.06 -7.68
C GLU A 138 22.09 -2.59 -6.78
N LYS A 139 22.00 -2.37 -5.46
CA LYS A 139 23.07 -2.69 -4.49
C LYS A 139 22.93 -4.04 -3.80
N TYR A 140 21.84 -4.76 -4.01
CA TYR A 140 21.57 -6.02 -3.33
C TYR A 140 21.00 -7.05 -4.30
N PRO A 141 21.34 -8.34 -4.13
CA PRO A 141 20.80 -9.41 -4.96
C PRO A 141 19.36 -9.77 -4.54
N HIS A 142 18.50 -8.77 -4.40
CA HIS A 142 17.11 -8.89 -3.98
C HIS A 142 16.22 -7.97 -4.82
N ALA A 143 14.93 -8.16 -4.73
CA ALA A 143 13.95 -7.30 -5.39
C ALA A 143 13.10 -6.52 -4.38
N PHE A 144 12.52 -5.41 -4.84
CA PHE A 144 11.38 -4.77 -4.20
C PHE A 144 10.09 -5.30 -4.82
N LYS A 145 9.15 -5.71 -3.97
CA LYS A 145 7.84 -6.19 -4.38
C LYS A 145 6.75 -5.24 -3.88
N GLY A 146 5.80 -4.91 -4.74
CA GLY A 146 4.62 -4.13 -4.39
C GLY A 146 3.47 -4.35 -5.37
N PHE A 147 2.31 -3.81 -5.01
CA PHE A 147 1.15 -3.71 -5.88
C PHE A 147 0.67 -2.26 -5.87
N ILE A 148 0.48 -1.68 -7.04
CA ILE A 148 -0.04 -0.32 -7.18
C ILE A 148 -1.53 -0.44 -7.49
N ASP A 149 -2.37 0.10 -6.62
CA ASP A 149 -3.83 -0.05 -6.73
C ASP A 149 -4.38 0.54 -8.03
N GLY A 150 -3.85 1.69 -8.48
CA GLY A 150 -4.29 2.32 -9.72
C GLY A 150 -3.24 3.23 -10.34
N ILE A 151 -3.15 3.19 -11.67
CA ILE A 151 -2.35 4.09 -12.48
C ILE A 151 -3.24 4.67 -13.57
N ILE A 152 -3.34 5.98 -13.59
CA ILE A 152 -4.10 6.72 -14.60
C ILE A 152 -3.22 7.80 -15.23
N LYS A 153 -3.59 8.23 -16.42
CA LYS A 153 -2.92 9.31 -17.14
C LYS A 153 -3.87 10.49 -17.35
N THR A 154 -3.35 11.69 -17.20
CA THR A 154 -4.05 12.95 -17.49
C THR A 154 -3.15 13.84 -18.33
N LYS A 155 -3.69 14.91 -18.89
CA LYS A 155 -2.89 15.96 -19.52
C LYS A 155 -2.45 17.02 -18.52
N GLY A 156 -1.21 17.48 -18.65
CA GLY A 156 -0.68 18.61 -17.92
C GLY A 156 -1.00 19.95 -18.61
N LYS A 157 -0.54 21.04 -18.00
CA LYS A 157 -0.82 22.40 -18.51
C LYS A 157 -0.22 22.70 -19.91
N ARG A 158 0.80 21.95 -20.33
CA ARG A 158 1.49 22.09 -21.61
C ARG A 158 1.22 20.89 -22.52
N ASP A 159 0.09 20.22 -22.29
CA ASP A 159 -0.32 19.00 -23.00
C ASP A 159 0.61 17.78 -22.80
N GLU A 160 1.53 17.85 -21.83
CA GLU A 160 2.37 16.70 -21.46
C GLU A 160 1.56 15.62 -20.74
N ASP A 161 1.93 14.36 -20.96
CA ASP A 161 1.34 13.24 -20.23
C ASP A 161 1.79 13.25 -18.77
N ILE A 162 0.83 13.24 -17.86
CA ILE A 162 1.04 13.16 -16.40
C ILE A 162 0.43 11.86 -15.89
N TYR A 163 1.27 11.02 -15.34
CA TYR A 163 0.86 9.74 -14.74
C TYR A 163 0.59 9.93 -13.25
N TRP A 164 -0.52 9.39 -12.78
CA TRP A 164 -0.88 9.38 -11.37
C TRP A 164 -0.82 7.97 -10.83
N ILE A 165 -0.01 7.76 -9.80
CA ILE A 165 -0.01 6.55 -8.98
C ILE A 165 -0.95 6.80 -7.82
N ILE A 166 -2.03 6.03 -7.78
CA ILE A 166 -3.10 6.13 -6.80
C ILE A 166 -3.04 4.91 -5.90
N ASP A 167 -3.17 5.14 -4.60
CA ASP A 167 -3.29 4.10 -3.59
C ASP A 167 -4.54 4.39 -2.74
N TRP A 168 -5.51 3.47 -2.80
CA TRP A 168 -6.75 3.57 -2.07
C TRP A 168 -6.54 3.28 -0.58
N LYS A 169 -7.16 4.05 0.29
CA LYS A 169 -7.08 3.83 1.74
C LYS A 169 -8.45 3.94 2.39
N THR A 170 -9.04 2.81 2.75
CA THR A 170 -10.28 2.81 3.53
C THR A 170 -10.01 3.30 4.96
N THR A 171 -10.91 4.14 5.46
CA THR A 171 -10.81 4.71 6.80
C THR A 171 -12.21 5.01 7.33
N ALA A 172 -12.38 5.07 8.64
CA ALA A 172 -13.66 5.48 9.22
C ALA A 172 -13.99 6.93 8.84
N TRP A 173 -13.03 7.82 9.05
CA TRP A 173 -13.05 9.25 8.70
C TRP A 173 -11.72 9.66 8.08
N GLY A 174 -11.51 10.93 7.76
CA GLY A 174 -10.27 11.42 7.15
C GLY A 174 -9.02 11.20 8.03
N TRP A 175 -7.86 11.47 7.47
CA TRP A 175 -6.59 11.47 8.22
C TRP A 175 -6.34 12.82 8.88
N SER A 176 -5.73 12.80 10.08
CA SER A 176 -5.20 14.01 10.72
C SER A 176 -4.07 14.63 9.88
N ALA A 177 -3.74 15.88 10.14
CA ALA A 177 -2.62 16.55 9.48
C ALA A 177 -1.31 15.78 9.65
N ASP A 178 -1.02 15.31 10.87
CA ASP A 178 0.17 14.52 11.17
C ASP A 178 0.23 13.23 10.35
N LYS A 179 -0.89 12.51 10.25
CA LYS A 179 -0.95 11.28 9.45
C LYS A 179 -0.77 11.57 7.96
N LYS A 180 -1.32 12.69 7.46
CA LYS A 180 -1.15 13.10 6.05
C LYS A 180 0.31 13.43 5.72
N SER A 181 1.06 13.98 6.67
CA SER A 181 2.46 14.36 6.53
C SER A 181 3.45 13.26 6.95
N ASP A 182 2.98 12.14 7.49
CA ASP A 182 3.86 11.07 7.97
C ASP A 182 4.66 10.45 6.82
N SER A 183 5.96 10.68 6.84
CA SER A 183 6.90 10.17 5.84
C SER A 183 6.94 8.62 5.81
N ASN A 184 6.61 7.96 6.92
CA ASN A 184 6.57 6.49 6.98
C ASN A 184 5.41 5.94 6.14
N ILE A 185 4.27 6.65 6.14
CA ILE A 185 3.12 6.30 5.31
C ILE A 185 3.38 6.66 3.84
N GLN A 186 3.87 7.89 3.60
CA GLN A 186 4.12 8.40 2.25
C GLN A 186 5.17 7.58 1.49
N ARG A 187 6.09 6.91 2.19
CA ARG A 187 7.19 6.12 1.60
C ARG A 187 6.71 5.01 0.67
N GLN A 188 5.51 4.48 0.87
CA GLN A 188 4.88 3.54 -0.05
C GLN A 188 4.84 4.10 -1.47
N LEU A 189 4.29 5.30 -1.61
CA LEU A 189 4.19 5.99 -2.90
C LEU A 189 5.55 6.44 -3.45
N VAL A 190 6.52 6.72 -2.57
CA VAL A 190 7.91 7.01 -3.00
C VAL A 190 8.50 5.80 -3.73
N PHE A 191 8.39 4.61 -3.18
CA PHE A 191 8.86 3.39 -3.82
C PHE A 191 8.11 3.10 -5.12
N TYR A 192 6.79 3.21 -5.10
CA TYR A 192 5.96 2.96 -6.27
C TYR A 192 6.36 3.90 -7.43
N LYS A 193 6.47 5.19 -7.17
CA LYS A 193 6.93 6.16 -8.16
C LYS A 193 8.31 5.81 -8.69
N ASN A 194 9.29 5.60 -7.79
CA ASN A 194 10.68 5.33 -8.18
C ASN A 194 10.78 4.09 -9.08
N PHE A 195 10.23 2.97 -8.64
CA PHE A 195 10.37 1.71 -9.37
C PHE A 195 9.53 1.69 -10.65
N TRP A 196 8.30 2.21 -10.60
CA TRP A 196 7.43 2.24 -11.77
C TRP A 196 7.95 3.18 -12.87
N SER A 197 8.40 4.39 -12.51
CA SER A 197 8.93 5.33 -13.50
C SER A 197 10.21 4.81 -14.16
N ASN A 198 11.12 4.20 -13.38
CA ASN A 198 12.35 3.61 -13.93
C ASN A 198 12.05 2.44 -14.87
N LYS A 199 11.16 1.52 -14.47
CA LYS A 199 10.75 0.37 -15.29
C LYS A 199 10.18 0.80 -16.64
N ASN A 200 9.38 1.86 -16.64
CA ASN A 200 8.68 2.32 -17.83
C ASN A 200 9.44 3.43 -18.61
N ASN A 201 10.65 3.80 -18.17
CA ASN A 201 11.44 4.89 -18.73
C ASN A 201 10.68 6.23 -18.79
N ILE A 202 9.85 6.50 -17.79
CA ILE A 202 9.06 7.72 -17.66
C ILE A 202 9.82 8.70 -16.75
N ASN A 203 9.93 9.96 -17.19
CA ASN A 203 10.53 11.01 -16.38
C ASN A 203 9.77 11.13 -15.04
N PRO A 204 10.42 10.97 -13.87
CA PRO A 204 9.75 11.09 -12.56
C PRO A 204 9.02 12.42 -12.34
N LYS A 205 9.39 13.50 -13.05
CA LYS A 205 8.68 14.78 -12.99
C LYS A 205 7.26 14.71 -13.56
N ASN A 206 7.01 13.76 -14.45
CA ASN A 206 5.71 13.50 -15.05
C ASN A 206 4.89 12.46 -14.26
N VAL A 207 5.41 11.96 -13.13
CA VAL A 207 4.69 11.03 -12.26
C VAL A 207 4.30 11.72 -10.96
N ARG A 208 3.03 11.74 -10.67
CA ARG A 208 2.42 12.26 -9.45
C ARG A 208 1.88 11.12 -8.61
N CYS A 209 1.77 11.34 -7.30
CA CYS A 209 1.31 10.33 -6.37
C CYS A 209 0.22 10.89 -5.46
N GLY A 210 -0.73 10.05 -5.11
CA GLY A 210 -1.74 10.41 -4.14
C GLY A 210 -2.36 9.21 -3.43
N PHE A 211 -2.65 9.39 -2.15
CA PHE A 211 -3.61 8.52 -1.48
C PHE A 211 -5.01 9.03 -1.76
N VAL A 212 -5.91 8.13 -2.04
CA VAL A 212 -7.34 8.43 -2.07
C VAL A 212 -7.99 7.79 -0.86
N LEU A 213 -8.39 8.61 0.09
CA LEU A 213 -9.11 8.13 1.26
C LEU A 213 -10.55 7.80 0.87
N LEU A 214 -10.99 6.62 1.26
CA LEU A 214 -12.35 6.11 1.14
C LEU A 214 -12.97 6.10 2.54
N LYS A 215 -13.73 7.16 2.87
CA LYS A 215 -14.22 7.44 4.23
C LYS A 215 -15.59 6.83 4.44
N ARG A 216 -15.70 5.84 5.35
CA ARG A 216 -16.93 5.07 5.60
C ARG A 216 -18.07 5.92 6.16
N THR A 217 -17.75 6.84 7.08
CA THR A 217 -18.77 7.62 7.84
C THR A 217 -18.94 9.05 7.32
N ALA A 218 -18.48 9.36 6.11
CA ALA A 218 -18.65 10.67 5.51
C ALA A 218 -20.11 10.89 5.04
N LYS A 219 -20.44 12.15 4.70
CA LYS A 219 -21.71 12.47 4.03
C LYS A 219 -21.62 12.12 2.54
N PRO A 220 -22.74 11.82 1.88
CA PRO A 220 -22.77 11.65 0.42
C PRO A 220 -22.07 12.80 -0.32
N GLY A 221 -21.28 12.48 -1.33
CA GLY A 221 -20.45 13.44 -2.06
C GLY A 221 -19.11 13.78 -1.37
N SER A 222 -18.83 13.22 -0.18
CA SER A 222 -17.61 13.52 0.59
C SER A 222 -16.88 12.26 1.04
N HIS A 223 -17.24 11.09 0.52
CA HIS A 223 -16.59 9.82 0.90
C HIS A 223 -15.16 9.72 0.37
N CYS A 224 -14.85 10.38 -0.74
CA CYS A 224 -13.51 10.35 -1.34
C CYS A 224 -12.71 11.62 -1.05
N GLU A 225 -11.39 11.49 -0.77
CA GLU A 225 -10.50 12.62 -0.52
C GLU A 225 -9.12 12.33 -1.10
N LEU A 226 -8.60 13.21 -1.99
CA LEU A 226 -7.26 13.09 -2.55
C LEU A 226 -6.22 13.76 -1.64
N ILE A 227 -5.24 12.98 -1.19
CA ILE A 227 -4.06 13.47 -0.49
C ILE A 227 -2.87 13.36 -1.44
N LYS A 228 -2.47 14.49 -2.03
CA LYS A 228 -1.31 14.56 -2.91
C LYS A 228 -0.03 14.40 -2.10
N VAL A 229 0.86 13.52 -2.58
CA VAL A 229 2.15 13.26 -1.95
C VAL A 229 3.26 13.79 -2.87
N SER A 230 4.07 14.69 -2.31
CA SER A 230 5.23 15.23 -3.02
C SER A 230 6.41 14.27 -2.90
N VAL A 231 6.85 13.74 -4.03
CA VAL A 231 7.99 12.81 -4.11
C VAL A 231 9.07 13.44 -4.97
N GLY A 232 10.14 13.92 -4.31
CA GLY A 232 11.34 14.46 -4.95
C GLY A 232 12.56 13.56 -4.75
N ASP A 233 13.68 13.92 -5.40
CA ASP A 233 14.90 13.11 -5.43
C ASP A 233 15.44 12.83 -4.03
N VAL A 234 15.53 13.84 -3.16
CA VAL A 234 16.01 13.69 -1.77
C VAL A 234 15.16 12.69 -0.97
N THR A 235 13.84 12.74 -1.14
CA THR A 235 12.93 11.80 -0.44
C THR A 235 13.11 10.39 -0.97
N THR A 236 13.32 10.25 -2.27
CA THR A 236 13.58 8.97 -2.94
C THR A 236 14.90 8.38 -2.44
N GLU A 237 15.98 9.13 -2.47
CA GLU A 237 17.31 8.68 -1.99
C GLU A 237 17.26 8.23 -0.53
N ARG A 238 16.62 9.00 0.35
CA ARG A 238 16.45 8.64 1.76
C ARG A 238 15.67 7.34 1.93
N SER A 239 14.62 7.14 1.13
CA SER A 239 13.79 5.94 1.19
C SER A 239 14.55 4.70 0.69
N ILE A 240 15.30 4.83 -0.41
CA ILE A 240 16.18 3.76 -0.93
C ILE A 240 17.29 3.44 0.08
N LYS A 241 17.92 4.45 0.68
CA LYS A 241 18.92 4.23 1.73
C LYS A 241 18.36 3.46 2.92
N LEU A 242 17.13 3.78 3.34
CA LEU A 242 16.47 3.06 4.43
C LEU A 242 16.21 1.59 4.07
N LEU A 243 15.77 1.33 2.84
CA LEU A 243 15.57 -0.03 2.32
C LEU A 243 16.89 -0.81 2.33
N HIS A 244 17.99 -0.20 1.91
CA HIS A 244 19.32 -0.80 1.95
C HIS A 244 19.80 -1.07 3.39
N ASN A 245 19.51 -0.17 4.34
CA ASN A 245 19.84 -0.37 5.75
C ASN A 245 19.08 -1.58 6.33
N MET A 246 17.79 -1.71 6.01
CA MET A 246 17.00 -2.88 6.38
C MET A 246 17.64 -4.17 5.85
N LEU A 247 17.95 -4.23 4.55
CA LEU A 247 18.56 -5.41 3.93
C LEU A 247 19.90 -5.76 4.56
N GLY A 248 20.74 -4.75 4.81
CA GLY A 248 22.00 -4.94 5.50
C GLY A 248 21.84 -5.48 6.92
N SER A 249 20.85 -5.01 7.66
CA SER A 249 20.54 -5.47 9.02
C SER A 249 20.01 -6.90 9.03
N ILE A 250 19.11 -7.23 8.11
CA ILE A 250 18.52 -8.59 8.01
C ILE A 250 19.63 -9.60 7.67
N ARG A 251 20.47 -9.30 6.69
CA ARG A 251 21.59 -10.19 6.28
C ARG A 251 22.60 -10.42 7.41
N LYS A 252 22.83 -9.42 8.27
CA LYS A 252 23.74 -9.51 9.41
C LYS A 252 23.05 -10.01 10.70
N ASN A 253 21.76 -10.36 10.63
CA ASN A 253 20.95 -10.73 11.79
C ASN A 253 20.98 -9.69 12.93
N ILE A 254 21.00 -8.40 12.56
CA ILE A 254 20.95 -7.29 13.52
C ILE A 254 19.50 -7.05 13.91
N VAL A 255 19.18 -7.29 15.18
CA VAL A 255 17.82 -7.24 15.72
C VAL A 255 17.78 -6.35 16.95
N ILE A 256 16.88 -5.35 16.93
CA ILE A 256 16.74 -4.37 18.01
C ILE A 256 15.26 -4.32 18.45
N LYS A 257 15.00 -4.43 19.74
CA LYS A 257 13.67 -4.19 20.32
C LYS A 257 13.41 -2.69 20.43
N ASN A 258 12.30 -2.22 19.87
CA ASN A 258 11.83 -0.85 20.07
C ASN A 258 10.58 -0.85 20.95
N LYS A 259 10.75 -0.48 22.22
CA LYS A 259 9.66 -0.49 23.20
C LYS A 259 8.60 0.58 22.95
N GLU A 260 8.92 1.66 22.23
CA GLU A 260 7.97 2.71 21.86
C GLU A 260 6.90 2.20 20.88
N SER A 261 7.22 1.18 20.08
CA SER A 261 6.31 0.55 19.12
C SER A 261 5.43 -0.53 19.72
N CYS A 262 5.48 -0.78 21.05
CA CYS A 262 4.76 -1.91 21.66
C CYS A 262 3.26 -1.69 21.83
N LYS A 263 2.75 -0.44 21.70
CA LYS A 263 1.34 -0.13 21.99
C LYS A 263 0.33 -1.00 21.24
N TYR A 264 0.62 -1.34 19.99
CA TYR A 264 -0.24 -2.15 19.12
C TYR A 264 0.50 -3.37 18.56
N CYS A 265 1.55 -3.83 19.24
CA CYS A 265 2.32 -4.97 18.80
C CYS A 265 1.63 -6.27 19.23
N PRO A 266 1.31 -7.19 18.30
CA PRO A 266 0.64 -8.45 18.65
C PRO A 266 1.51 -9.42 19.46
N TYR A 267 2.81 -9.17 19.51
CA TYR A 267 3.76 -10.02 20.27
C TYR A 267 4.06 -9.48 21.67
N LYS A 268 3.56 -8.26 22.00
CA LYS A 268 3.79 -7.67 23.32
C LYS A 268 3.22 -8.56 24.42
N ASP A 269 3.98 -8.74 25.50
CA ASP A 269 3.61 -9.53 26.69
C ASP A 269 3.24 -10.99 26.35
N THR A 270 3.83 -11.55 25.29
CA THR A 270 3.71 -12.96 24.92
C THR A 270 5.01 -13.69 25.22
N GLU A 271 5.00 -15.05 25.17
CA GLU A 271 6.21 -15.88 25.28
C GLU A 271 7.34 -15.53 24.29
N HIS A 272 6.99 -14.82 23.17
CA HIS A 272 7.94 -14.42 22.14
C HIS A 272 8.57 -13.05 22.41
N CYS A 273 7.91 -12.20 23.21
CA CYS A 273 8.38 -10.84 23.48
C CYS A 273 7.91 -10.33 24.85
N THR A 274 8.69 -10.64 25.87
CA THR A 274 8.56 -10.14 27.24
C THR A 274 9.24 -8.78 27.40
#